data_a0cfc3131607926f14aa2a30c22168bd
#
_entry.id   a0cfc3131607926f14aa2a30c22168bd
#
_cell.length_a   1.000
_cell.length_b   1.000
_cell.length_c   1.000
_cell.angle_alpha   90.00
_cell.angle_beta   90.00
_cell.angle_gamma   90.00
#
_symmetry.space_group_name_H-M   'P 1'
#
loop_
_entity.id
_entity.type
_entity.pdbx_description
1 polymer ?
#
loop_
_entity_poly.entity_id
_entity_poly.type
_entity_poly.pdbx_seq_one_letter_code
_entity_poly.pdbx_strand_id
1 'polypeptide(L)'
;MSETAARRRATMAEVARAAGVSVMTVSYTYGQPERVSADTRVRVRDAAERLGYPGPHPGARSLRRGRTGALGVVLGEHLTYAFDDPQATRFLSGVAQVCADHGMALTLVPVTGGPADVDRVTEAAVDGFVVWTTADDDPVIDAIAATGLPAVIHGGPRRDGLSFVAVDDRAAARTVGHEVFAGARRPAVLSFPLDRDRISTVAFGAGAASEPDLDAPAVAGVDAAATGSPSGIDPDASTFRVTRQRLRGFRDAWSETGGEWSRVRVAVCSTNSAREAEALATELLTGPDSCDAIAAMSDELALGTLRAAARLGLAVPGDVTVSGWDDTDAASPAELTTVAQSLRDQGARCARTALGHPAPTGRDAEIAWHLISRASTHRR
;
A
#
# COMPACT_ATOMS: atom_id res chain seq x y z
N MET A 1 -41.06 -1.19 29.29
CA MET A 1 -40.06 -2.23 28.98
C MET A 1 -40.69 -3.17 27.98
N SER A 2 -40.44 -2.97 26.69
CA SER A 2 -41.01 -3.83 25.63
C SER A 2 -39.85 -4.56 24.99
N GLU A 3 -39.72 -5.83 25.35
CA GLU A 3 -38.74 -6.76 24.81
C GLU A 3 -39.12 -7.08 23.37
N THR A 4 -38.41 -6.48 22.42
CA THR A 4 -38.60 -6.72 21.00
C THR A 4 -38.07 -8.13 20.71
N ALA A 5 -38.96 -9.15 20.80
CA ALA A 5 -38.65 -10.51 20.41
C ALA A 5 -38.10 -10.51 18.98
N ALA A 6 -36.82 -10.86 18.82
CA ALA A 6 -36.17 -11.00 17.53
C ALA A 6 -36.98 -11.98 16.68
N ARG A 7 -37.68 -11.47 15.67
CA ARG A 7 -38.53 -12.25 14.75
C ARG A 7 -37.63 -13.32 14.09
N ARG A 8 -37.84 -14.58 14.47
CA ARG A 8 -37.10 -15.73 13.93
C ARG A 8 -37.22 -15.72 12.41
N ARG A 9 -36.10 -15.64 11.69
CA ARG A 9 -36.08 -15.70 10.25
C ARG A 9 -36.56 -17.07 9.75
N ALA A 10 -37.45 -17.08 8.76
CA ALA A 10 -37.88 -18.31 8.11
C ALA A 10 -36.67 -19.04 7.50
N THR A 11 -36.71 -20.36 7.52
CA THR A 11 -35.66 -21.24 7.02
C THR A 11 -36.00 -21.79 5.64
N MET A 12 -34.97 -22.23 4.89
CA MET A 12 -35.17 -22.92 3.61
C MET A 12 -36.04 -24.18 3.74
N ALA A 13 -35.98 -24.88 4.86
CA ALA A 13 -36.82 -26.05 5.14
C ALA A 13 -38.29 -25.69 5.33
N GLU A 14 -38.58 -24.55 5.93
CA GLU A 14 -39.94 -24.05 6.06
C GLU A 14 -40.55 -23.66 4.72
N VAL A 15 -39.74 -23.01 3.85
CA VAL A 15 -40.17 -22.70 2.47
C VAL A 15 -40.44 -23.98 1.68
N ALA A 16 -39.53 -24.97 1.77
CA ALA A 16 -39.68 -26.26 1.09
C ALA A 16 -41.00 -26.96 1.47
N ARG A 17 -41.33 -26.98 2.78
CA ARG A 17 -42.55 -27.54 3.29
C ARG A 17 -43.80 -26.77 2.79
N ALA A 18 -43.73 -25.43 2.82
CA ALA A 18 -44.84 -24.58 2.37
C ALA A 18 -45.08 -24.65 0.84
N ALA A 19 -44.02 -24.87 0.06
CA ALA A 19 -44.10 -25.01 -1.40
C ALA A 19 -44.37 -26.44 -1.86
N GLY A 20 -44.32 -27.45 -0.99
CA GLY A 20 -44.51 -28.87 -1.30
C GLY A 20 -43.36 -29.41 -2.19
N VAL A 21 -42.10 -29.01 -1.90
CA VAL A 21 -40.92 -29.42 -2.65
C VAL A 21 -39.76 -29.80 -1.70
N SER A 22 -38.70 -30.38 -2.27
CA SER A 22 -37.48 -30.65 -1.49
C SER A 22 -36.71 -29.37 -1.15
N VAL A 23 -35.95 -29.39 -0.05
CA VAL A 23 -34.99 -28.28 0.28
C VAL A 23 -34.01 -28.02 -0.85
N MET A 24 -33.61 -29.07 -1.57
CA MET A 24 -32.75 -28.98 -2.74
C MET A 24 -33.42 -28.19 -3.88
N THR A 25 -34.72 -28.41 -4.12
CA THR A 25 -35.51 -27.69 -5.13
C THR A 25 -35.59 -26.20 -4.79
N VAL A 26 -35.83 -25.86 -3.50
CA VAL A 26 -35.76 -24.46 -3.04
C VAL A 26 -34.36 -23.89 -3.31
N SER A 27 -33.30 -24.62 -2.96
CA SER A 27 -31.93 -24.20 -3.22
C SER A 27 -31.66 -23.95 -4.71
N TYR A 28 -32.12 -24.82 -5.59
CA TYR A 28 -31.96 -24.64 -7.04
C TYR A 28 -32.77 -23.45 -7.56
N THR A 29 -33.95 -23.16 -7.03
CA THR A 29 -34.76 -22.00 -7.42
C THR A 29 -33.98 -20.69 -7.29
N TYR A 30 -33.09 -20.57 -6.28
CA TYR A 30 -32.28 -19.37 -6.05
C TYR A 30 -30.87 -19.42 -6.67
N GLY A 31 -30.31 -20.61 -6.85
CA GLY A 31 -28.92 -20.79 -7.26
C GLY A 31 -28.72 -21.27 -8.69
N GLN A 32 -29.65 -22.06 -9.22
CA GLN A 32 -29.61 -22.68 -10.55
C GLN A 32 -31.04 -22.79 -11.09
N PRO A 33 -31.71 -21.65 -11.38
CA PRO A 33 -33.14 -21.63 -11.72
C PRO A 33 -33.48 -22.41 -12.97
N GLU A 34 -32.53 -22.65 -13.84
CA GLU A 34 -32.66 -23.46 -15.05
C GLU A 34 -32.92 -24.95 -14.76
N ARG A 35 -32.58 -25.43 -13.57
CA ARG A 35 -32.84 -26.81 -13.12
C ARG A 35 -34.22 -27.03 -12.53
N VAL A 36 -35.05 -25.99 -12.47
CA VAL A 36 -36.39 -26.04 -11.84
C VAL A 36 -37.41 -25.51 -12.85
N SER A 37 -38.55 -26.24 -13.00
CA SER A 37 -39.62 -25.79 -13.88
C SER A 37 -40.17 -24.41 -13.48
N ALA A 38 -40.73 -23.67 -14.43
CA ALA A 38 -41.27 -22.33 -14.22
C ALA A 38 -42.32 -22.33 -13.10
N ASP A 39 -43.26 -23.29 -13.14
CA ASP A 39 -44.33 -23.40 -12.15
C ASP A 39 -43.80 -23.68 -10.74
N THR A 40 -42.78 -24.53 -10.63
CA THR A 40 -42.17 -24.80 -9.32
C THR A 40 -41.43 -23.60 -8.79
N ARG A 41 -40.75 -22.80 -9.65
CA ARG A 41 -40.12 -21.56 -9.24
C ARG A 41 -41.11 -20.54 -8.69
N VAL A 42 -42.26 -20.40 -9.33
CA VAL A 42 -43.36 -19.53 -8.86
C VAL A 42 -43.81 -19.98 -7.48
N ARG A 43 -44.18 -21.26 -7.32
CA ARG A 43 -44.65 -21.80 -6.01
C ARG A 43 -43.63 -21.58 -4.90
N VAL A 44 -42.34 -21.76 -5.16
CA VAL A 44 -41.27 -21.56 -4.17
C VAL A 44 -41.15 -20.09 -3.81
N ARG A 45 -41.23 -19.16 -4.77
CA ARG A 45 -41.15 -17.72 -4.53
C ARG A 45 -42.36 -17.22 -3.73
N ASP A 46 -43.55 -17.64 -4.08
CA ASP A 46 -44.78 -17.28 -3.35
C ASP A 46 -44.74 -17.79 -1.90
N ALA A 47 -44.23 -19.01 -1.68
CA ALA A 47 -44.05 -19.55 -0.34
C ALA A 47 -43.01 -18.76 0.47
N ALA A 48 -41.90 -18.38 -0.18
CA ALA A 48 -40.86 -17.57 0.44
C ALA A 48 -41.37 -16.19 0.84
N GLU A 49 -42.10 -15.53 -0.05
CA GLU A 49 -42.69 -14.21 0.22
C GLU A 49 -43.68 -14.26 1.40
N ARG A 50 -44.60 -15.23 1.41
CA ARG A 50 -45.56 -15.42 2.53
C ARG A 50 -44.89 -15.65 3.87
N LEU A 51 -43.72 -16.33 3.87
CA LEU A 51 -42.97 -16.63 5.09
C LEU A 51 -41.98 -15.54 5.46
N GLY A 52 -41.81 -14.49 4.62
CA GLY A 52 -40.80 -13.46 4.80
C GLY A 52 -39.36 -14.01 4.68
N TYR A 53 -39.17 -15.03 3.83
CA TYR A 53 -37.86 -15.62 3.61
C TYR A 53 -37.10 -14.87 2.52
N PRO A 54 -36.01 -14.15 2.87
CA PRO A 54 -35.33 -13.29 1.92
C PRO A 54 -34.42 -14.05 0.93
N GLY A 55 -34.41 -15.38 1.01
CA GLY A 55 -33.51 -16.25 0.22
C GLY A 55 -32.43 -16.91 1.08
N PRO A 56 -31.61 -17.77 0.45
CA PRO A 56 -30.52 -18.45 1.13
C PRO A 56 -29.54 -17.46 1.71
N HIS A 57 -29.08 -17.70 2.93
CA HIS A 57 -28.08 -16.85 3.58
C HIS A 57 -26.81 -16.75 2.70
N PRO A 58 -26.30 -15.55 2.43
CA PRO A 58 -25.11 -15.38 1.58
C PRO A 58 -23.92 -16.26 2.01
N GLY A 59 -23.62 -16.34 3.31
CA GLY A 59 -22.57 -17.19 3.86
C GLY A 59 -22.78 -18.69 3.64
N ALA A 60 -24.04 -19.20 3.66
CA ALA A 60 -24.33 -20.59 3.33
C ALA A 60 -24.20 -20.90 1.83
N ARG A 61 -24.28 -19.88 0.98
CA ARG A 61 -24.06 -19.97 -0.46
C ARG A 61 -22.57 -20.04 -0.79
N SER A 62 -21.75 -19.20 -0.14
CA SER A 62 -20.30 -19.18 -0.28
C SER A 62 -19.67 -20.50 0.20
N LEU A 63 -20.08 -21.02 1.36
CA LEU A 63 -19.64 -22.31 1.88
C LEU A 63 -19.89 -23.47 0.88
N ARG A 64 -21.05 -23.48 0.20
CA ARG A 64 -21.36 -24.51 -0.81
C ARG A 64 -20.61 -24.34 -2.12
N ARG A 65 -20.21 -23.12 -2.46
CA ARG A 65 -19.42 -22.82 -3.68
C ARG A 65 -17.92 -22.95 -3.44
N GLY A 66 -17.48 -23.07 -2.18
CA GLY A 66 -16.07 -23.04 -1.80
C GLY A 66 -15.39 -21.69 -2.13
N ARG A 67 -16.20 -20.63 -2.34
CA ARG A 67 -15.73 -19.28 -2.69
C ARG A 67 -16.60 -18.24 -2.01
N THR A 68 -15.95 -17.22 -1.48
CA THR A 68 -16.63 -16.11 -0.76
C THR A 68 -17.14 -15.05 -1.74
N GLY A 69 -16.49 -14.90 -2.89
CA GLY A 69 -16.74 -13.84 -3.85
C GLY A 69 -16.17 -12.50 -3.42
N ALA A 70 -15.13 -12.50 -2.59
CA ALA A 70 -14.46 -11.29 -2.12
C ALA A 70 -12.94 -11.41 -2.27
N LEU A 71 -12.27 -10.28 -2.56
CA LEU A 71 -10.83 -10.12 -2.54
C LEU A 71 -10.44 -9.30 -1.32
N GLY A 72 -9.48 -9.78 -0.52
CA GLY A 72 -8.94 -9.07 0.63
C GLY A 72 -7.80 -8.13 0.21
N VAL A 73 -7.84 -6.87 0.67
CA VAL A 73 -6.67 -5.99 0.62
C VAL A 73 -6.19 -5.76 2.05
N VAL A 74 -5.01 -6.27 2.34
CA VAL A 74 -4.32 -6.11 3.61
C VAL A 74 -3.53 -4.81 3.55
N LEU A 75 -3.82 -3.90 4.47
CA LEU A 75 -3.19 -2.60 4.57
C LEU A 75 -2.30 -2.56 5.81
N GLY A 76 -1.00 -2.38 5.65
CA GLY A 76 -0.04 -2.20 6.74
C GLY A 76 -0.18 -0.86 7.48
N GLU A 77 -1.43 -0.35 7.60
CA GLU A 77 -1.79 0.99 8.05
C GLU A 77 -3.15 1.00 8.74
N HIS A 78 -3.44 2.08 9.45
CA HIS A 78 -4.81 2.36 9.90
C HIS A 78 -5.76 2.47 8.70
N LEU A 79 -7.00 2.01 8.88
CA LEU A 79 -7.98 1.98 7.78
C LEU A 79 -8.25 3.37 7.17
N THR A 80 -8.16 4.45 7.96
CA THR A 80 -8.31 5.82 7.48
C THR A 80 -7.28 6.20 6.43
N TYR A 81 -6.07 5.66 6.53
CA TYR A 81 -5.00 5.88 5.54
C TYR A 81 -5.41 5.49 4.12
N ALA A 82 -6.22 4.43 3.96
CA ALA A 82 -6.72 3.99 2.66
C ALA A 82 -7.53 5.08 1.92
N PHE A 83 -8.04 6.05 2.65
CA PHE A 83 -8.90 7.13 2.13
C PHE A 83 -8.23 8.50 2.17
N ASP A 84 -7.29 8.70 3.09
CA ASP A 84 -6.60 9.98 3.29
C ASP A 84 -5.35 10.12 2.41
N ASP A 85 -4.67 8.99 2.09
CA ASP A 85 -3.52 9.00 1.20
C ASP A 85 -3.95 8.87 -0.28
N PRO A 86 -3.62 9.86 -1.14
CA PRO A 86 -4.01 9.85 -2.55
C PRO A 86 -3.49 8.64 -3.32
N GLN A 87 -2.32 8.11 -2.95
CA GLN A 87 -1.72 6.98 -3.65
C GLN A 87 -2.37 5.65 -3.25
N ALA A 88 -2.69 5.50 -1.95
CA ALA A 88 -3.49 4.37 -1.47
C ALA A 88 -4.86 4.34 -2.18
N THR A 89 -5.52 5.50 -2.29
CA THR A 89 -6.80 5.64 -3.01
C THR A 89 -6.68 5.23 -4.48
N ARG A 90 -5.62 5.64 -5.19
CA ARG A 90 -5.37 5.26 -6.59
C ARG A 90 -5.15 3.75 -6.73
N PHE A 91 -4.34 3.16 -5.85
CA PHE A 91 -4.10 1.72 -5.83
C PHE A 91 -5.40 0.93 -5.60
N LEU A 92 -6.16 1.30 -4.56
CA LEU A 92 -7.44 0.68 -4.24
C LEU A 92 -8.46 0.82 -5.37
N SER A 93 -8.45 1.95 -6.08
CA SER A 93 -9.28 2.16 -7.28
C SER A 93 -8.96 1.14 -8.37
N GLY A 94 -7.68 0.82 -8.58
CA GLY A 94 -7.26 -0.23 -9.52
C GLY A 94 -7.73 -1.62 -9.09
N VAL A 95 -7.59 -1.96 -7.81
CA VAL A 95 -8.08 -3.23 -7.26
C VAL A 95 -9.60 -3.33 -7.40
N ALA A 96 -10.32 -2.26 -7.01
CA ALA A 96 -11.77 -2.22 -7.04
C ALA A 96 -12.33 -2.37 -8.46
N GLN A 97 -11.67 -1.77 -9.46
CA GLN A 97 -12.07 -1.93 -10.86
C GLN A 97 -12.03 -3.41 -11.29
N VAL A 98 -10.94 -4.11 -10.96
CA VAL A 98 -10.82 -5.55 -11.29
C VAL A 98 -11.85 -6.39 -10.52
N CYS A 99 -12.10 -6.08 -9.25
CA CYS A 99 -13.16 -6.74 -8.49
C CYS A 99 -14.54 -6.56 -9.14
N ALA A 100 -14.86 -5.33 -9.57
CA ALA A 100 -16.14 -5.02 -10.24
C ALA A 100 -16.28 -5.80 -11.55
N ASP A 101 -15.24 -5.83 -12.38
CA ASP A 101 -15.23 -6.55 -13.67
C ASP A 101 -15.46 -8.07 -13.49
N HIS A 102 -15.09 -8.62 -12.34
CA HIS A 102 -15.23 -10.05 -11.98
C HIS A 102 -16.43 -10.33 -11.06
N GLY A 103 -17.25 -9.32 -10.75
CA GLY A 103 -18.41 -9.47 -9.85
C GLY A 103 -18.02 -9.88 -8.42
N MET A 104 -16.86 -9.44 -7.95
CA MET A 104 -16.33 -9.69 -6.61
C MET A 104 -16.51 -8.50 -5.69
N ALA A 105 -16.65 -8.77 -4.41
CA ALA A 105 -16.56 -7.75 -3.36
C ALA A 105 -15.09 -7.43 -3.04
N LEU A 106 -14.84 -6.26 -2.46
CA LEU A 106 -13.56 -5.84 -1.91
C LEU A 106 -13.65 -5.77 -0.39
N THR A 107 -12.75 -6.44 0.32
CA THR A 107 -12.64 -6.40 1.78
C THR A 107 -11.32 -5.74 2.17
N LEU A 108 -11.38 -4.64 2.93
CA LEU A 108 -10.17 -4.00 3.48
C LEU A 108 -9.86 -4.61 4.86
N VAL A 109 -8.63 -5.08 5.03
CA VAL A 109 -8.14 -5.73 6.25
C VAL A 109 -6.99 -4.89 6.81
N PRO A 110 -7.25 -4.04 7.82
CA PRO A 110 -6.20 -3.23 8.42
C PRO A 110 -5.27 -4.08 9.29
N VAL A 111 -3.97 -3.82 9.17
CA VAL A 111 -2.89 -4.46 9.95
C VAL A 111 -2.03 -3.37 10.56
N THR A 112 -2.06 -3.24 11.87
CA THR A 112 -1.45 -2.13 12.62
C THR A 112 -0.32 -2.57 13.55
N GLY A 113 0.13 -3.84 13.42
CA GLY A 113 1.15 -4.44 14.30
C GLY A 113 0.59 -4.99 15.61
N GLY A 114 -0.74 -5.04 15.74
CA GLY A 114 -1.39 -5.56 16.93
C GLY A 114 -1.51 -7.10 16.96
N PRO A 115 -1.67 -7.72 18.14
CA PRO A 115 -1.73 -9.18 18.28
C PRO A 115 -2.95 -9.82 17.58
N ALA A 116 -4.00 -9.05 17.29
CA ALA A 116 -5.20 -9.52 16.62
C ALA A 116 -5.11 -9.49 15.07
N ASP A 117 -4.00 -9.03 14.51
CA ASP A 117 -3.88 -8.86 13.06
C ASP A 117 -3.83 -10.19 12.32
N VAL A 118 -3.16 -11.19 12.90
CA VAL A 118 -3.11 -12.56 12.36
C VAL A 118 -4.50 -13.17 12.32
N ASP A 119 -5.27 -13.08 13.41
CA ASP A 119 -6.64 -13.59 13.46
C ASP A 119 -7.54 -12.86 12.44
N ARG A 120 -7.41 -11.54 12.35
CA ARG A 120 -8.19 -10.72 11.40
C ARG A 120 -7.96 -11.13 9.95
N VAL A 121 -6.72 -11.50 9.60
CA VAL A 121 -6.39 -11.98 8.26
C VAL A 121 -6.88 -13.41 8.06
N THR A 122 -6.64 -14.32 9.01
CA THR A 122 -7.01 -15.73 8.87
C THR A 122 -8.52 -15.96 8.91
N GLU A 123 -9.27 -15.11 9.61
CA GLU A 123 -10.73 -15.14 9.66
C GLU A 123 -11.40 -14.36 8.51
N ALA A 124 -10.63 -13.63 7.71
CA ALA A 124 -11.19 -12.87 6.59
C ALA A 124 -11.84 -13.81 5.57
N ALA A 125 -13.14 -13.60 5.31
CA ALA A 125 -13.88 -14.36 4.33
C ALA A 125 -13.57 -13.85 2.91
N VAL A 126 -12.42 -14.25 2.34
CA VAL A 126 -11.92 -13.82 1.03
C VAL A 126 -11.43 -15.01 0.20
N ASP A 127 -11.28 -14.83 -1.10
CA ASP A 127 -10.81 -15.85 -2.04
C ASP A 127 -9.32 -15.65 -2.42
N GLY A 128 -8.72 -14.57 -1.96
CA GLY A 128 -7.31 -14.23 -2.19
C GLY A 128 -6.94 -12.92 -1.52
N PHE A 129 -5.65 -12.61 -1.50
CA PHE A 129 -5.12 -11.43 -0.82
C PHE A 129 -4.25 -10.57 -1.74
N VAL A 130 -4.42 -9.26 -1.62
CA VAL A 130 -3.46 -8.25 -2.06
C VAL A 130 -2.91 -7.58 -0.81
N VAL A 131 -1.60 -7.62 -0.61
CA VAL A 131 -0.93 -6.98 0.52
C VAL A 131 -0.30 -5.68 0.04
N TRP A 132 -0.73 -4.56 0.62
CA TRP A 132 -0.14 -3.24 0.39
C TRP A 132 0.94 -3.00 1.43
N THR A 133 2.18 -3.09 1.03
CA THR A 133 3.38 -2.72 1.81
C THR A 133 3.27 -2.96 3.32
N THR A 134 3.97 -3.95 3.83
CA THR A 134 4.12 -4.17 5.27
C THR A 134 5.60 -4.22 5.65
N ALA A 135 5.90 -4.32 6.94
CA ALA A 135 7.26 -4.52 7.41
C ALA A 135 7.77 -5.93 7.06
N ASP A 136 9.09 -6.06 6.89
CA ASP A 136 9.72 -7.33 6.49
C ASP A 136 9.45 -8.49 7.47
N ASP A 137 9.29 -8.16 8.75
CA ASP A 137 9.05 -9.09 9.87
C ASP A 137 7.57 -9.25 10.24
N ASP A 138 6.65 -8.81 9.37
CA ASP A 138 5.22 -8.87 9.68
C ASP A 138 4.69 -10.30 9.73
N PRO A 139 4.22 -10.81 10.89
CA PRO A 139 3.69 -12.17 11.03
C PRO A 139 2.45 -12.43 10.18
N VAL A 140 1.78 -11.39 9.72
CA VAL A 140 0.62 -11.46 8.83
C VAL A 140 0.99 -12.09 7.49
N ILE A 141 2.22 -11.90 7.00
CA ILE A 141 2.68 -12.50 5.74
C ILE A 141 2.71 -14.02 5.83
N ASP A 142 3.25 -14.57 6.93
CA ASP A 142 3.27 -16.01 7.15
C ASP A 142 1.86 -16.57 7.35
N ALA A 143 1.00 -15.83 8.03
CA ALA A 143 -0.40 -16.20 8.19
C ALA A 143 -1.13 -16.26 6.84
N ILE A 144 -0.92 -15.27 5.96
CA ILE A 144 -1.47 -15.28 4.60
C ILE A 144 -0.96 -16.48 3.80
N ALA A 145 0.34 -16.73 3.82
CA ALA A 145 0.94 -17.88 3.14
C ALA A 145 0.35 -19.21 3.64
N ALA A 146 0.13 -19.33 4.95
CA ALA A 146 -0.46 -20.51 5.56
C ALA A 146 -1.93 -20.76 5.16
N THR A 147 -2.67 -19.76 4.70
CA THR A 147 -4.05 -19.94 4.20
C THR A 147 -4.11 -20.77 2.91
N GLY A 148 -3.02 -20.84 2.15
CA GLY A 148 -2.96 -21.46 0.83
C GLY A 148 -3.78 -20.73 -0.24
N LEU A 149 -4.35 -19.57 0.06
CA LEU A 149 -5.06 -18.74 -0.91
C LEU A 149 -4.08 -18.00 -1.81
N PRO A 150 -4.46 -17.69 -3.07
CA PRO A 150 -3.66 -16.83 -3.91
C PRO A 150 -3.37 -15.48 -3.23
N ALA A 151 -2.10 -15.08 -3.20
CA ALA A 151 -1.73 -13.83 -2.58
C ALA A 151 -0.63 -13.10 -3.36
N VAL A 152 -0.70 -11.77 -3.35
CA VAL A 152 0.25 -10.87 -4.01
C VAL A 152 0.68 -9.80 -3.05
N ILE A 153 1.97 -9.59 -2.92
CA ILE A 153 2.55 -8.49 -2.15
C ILE A 153 2.93 -7.36 -3.09
N HIS A 154 2.47 -6.15 -2.80
CA HIS A 154 2.85 -4.92 -3.46
C HIS A 154 3.87 -4.16 -2.61
N GLY A 155 4.99 -3.76 -3.20
CA GLY A 155 6.01 -2.91 -2.56
C GLY A 155 6.96 -3.62 -1.60
N GLY A 156 6.52 -4.65 -0.94
CA GLY A 156 7.35 -5.46 -0.02
C GLY A 156 6.61 -5.97 1.21
N PRO A 157 7.21 -6.95 1.91
CA PRO A 157 8.44 -7.66 1.60
C PRO A 157 8.32 -8.66 0.45
N ARG A 158 9.43 -9.15 -0.08
CA ARG A 158 9.44 -10.38 -0.91
C ARG A 158 9.32 -11.60 -0.01
N ARG A 159 8.50 -12.57 -0.42
CA ARG A 159 8.33 -13.83 0.31
C ARG A 159 8.22 -14.98 -0.69
N ASP A 160 8.99 -16.04 -0.44
CA ASP A 160 8.92 -17.25 -1.27
C ASP A 160 7.49 -17.82 -1.29
N GLY A 161 7.05 -18.27 -2.45
CA GLY A 161 5.71 -18.81 -2.64
C GLY A 161 4.60 -17.77 -2.81
N LEU A 162 4.85 -16.48 -2.60
CA LEU A 162 3.91 -15.39 -2.86
C LEU A 162 4.31 -14.59 -4.10
N SER A 163 3.33 -14.15 -4.87
CA SER A 163 3.57 -13.25 -5.99
C SER A 163 3.99 -11.86 -5.51
N PHE A 164 4.81 -11.17 -6.30
CA PHE A 164 5.34 -9.87 -5.92
C PHE A 164 5.19 -8.86 -7.07
N VAL A 165 4.80 -7.63 -6.73
CA VAL A 165 4.64 -6.51 -7.66
C VAL A 165 5.26 -5.26 -7.04
N ALA A 166 6.22 -4.64 -7.72
CA ALA A 166 6.81 -3.35 -7.34
C ALA A 166 7.45 -2.69 -8.55
N VAL A 167 7.76 -1.40 -8.41
CA VAL A 167 8.74 -0.71 -9.28
C VAL A 167 10.16 -1.01 -8.77
N ASP A 168 11.16 -0.75 -9.62
CA ASP A 168 12.55 -0.67 -9.15
C ASP A 168 12.77 0.67 -8.42
N ASP A 169 12.38 0.70 -7.13
CA ASP A 169 12.46 1.90 -6.28
C ASP A 169 13.90 2.42 -6.18
N ARG A 170 14.93 1.52 -6.13
CA ARG A 170 16.33 1.93 -6.01
C ARG A 170 16.82 2.60 -7.29
N ALA A 171 16.57 2.00 -8.45
CA ALA A 171 16.95 2.57 -9.73
C ALA A 171 16.25 3.91 -10.00
N ALA A 172 14.95 3.99 -9.68
CA ALA A 172 14.17 5.21 -9.84
C ALA A 172 14.66 6.33 -8.90
N ALA A 173 14.89 6.02 -7.61
CA ALA A 173 15.43 6.97 -6.64
C ALA A 173 16.85 7.44 -7.01
N ARG A 174 17.71 6.53 -7.51
CA ARG A 174 19.01 6.90 -8.02
C ARG A 174 18.90 7.86 -9.20
N THR A 175 17.99 7.61 -10.13
CA THR A 175 17.79 8.45 -11.32
C THR A 175 17.29 9.86 -10.95
N VAL A 176 16.26 10.00 -10.14
CA VAL A 176 15.78 11.31 -9.70
C VAL A 176 16.76 11.98 -8.74
N GLY A 177 17.51 11.19 -7.95
CA GLY A 177 18.58 11.65 -7.07
C GLY A 177 19.69 12.36 -7.83
N HIS A 178 20.13 11.82 -8.97
CA HIS A 178 21.12 12.49 -9.83
C HIS A 178 20.67 13.87 -10.27
N GLU A 179 19.38 14.02 -10.58
CA GLU A 179 18.85 15.30 -11.03
C GLU A 179 18.73 16.32 -9.90
N VAL A 180 18.15 15.91 -8.77
CA VAL A 180 17.90 16.83 -7.64
C VAL A 180 19.21 17.22 -6.93
N PHE A 181 20.19 16.31 -6.86
CA PHE A 181 21.48 16.56 -6.20
C PHE A 181 22.55 17.19 -7.12
N ALA A 182 22.23 17.45 -8.40
CA ALA A 182 23.15 18.08 -9.32
C ALA A 182 23.61 19.45 -8.80
N GLY A 183 24.91 19.57 -8.52
CA GLY A 183 25.51 20.79 -7.98
C GLY A 183 25.15 21.12 -6.52
N ALA A 184 24.48 20.22 -5.81
CA ALA A 184 24.17 20.37 -4.40
C ALA A 184 25.44 20.33 -3.53
N ARG A 185 25.42 21.05 -2.43
CA ARG A 185 26.48 21.06 -1.40
C ARG A 185 25.99 20.45 -0.08
N ARG A 186 24.71 20.60 0.19
CA ARG A 186 24.05 20.16 1.43
C ARG A 186 22.72 19.49 1.09
N PRO A 187 22.78 18.24 0.58
CA PRO A 187 21.58 17.51 0.22
C PRO A 187 20.79 17.03 1.42
N ALA A 188 19.49 16.89 1.24
CA ALA A 188 18.61 16.25 2.21
C ALA A 188 17.61 15.30 1.53
N VAL A 189 17.06 14.40 2.32
CA VAL A 189 15.97 13.50 1.92
C VAL A 189 14.81 13.66 2.89
N LEU A 190 13.59 13.83 2.36
CA LEU A 190 12.34 13.66 3.10
C LEU A 190 11.86 12.22 2.87
N SER A 191 11.92 11.42 3.93
CA SER A 191 11.69 9.98 3.91
C SER A 191 10.33 9.61 4.46
N PHE A 192 9.81 8.48 4.02
CA PHE A 192 8.76 7.74 4.69
C PHE A 192 9.27 7.17 6.03
N PRO A 193 8.36 6.64 6.90
CA PRO A 193 8.74 5.94 8.12
C PRO A 193 9.77 4.84 7.85
N LEU A 194 10.69 4.65 8.79
CA LEU A 194 11.70 3.59 8.71
C LEU A 194 11.17 2.23 9.19
N ASP A 195 10.24 2.28 10.14
CA ASP A 195 9.66 1.14 10.84
C ASP A 195 8.22 1.42 11.28
N ARG A 196 7.64 0.50 12.03
CA ARG A 196 6.27 0.57 12.54
C ARG A 196 6.05 1.61 13.61
N ASP A 197 7.10 2.03 14.32
CA ASP A 197 7.01 3.03 15.39
C ASP A 197 6.74 4.42 14.81
N ARG A 198 7.07 4.64 13.53
CA ARG A 198 6.76 5.84 12.75
C ARG A 198 7.19 7.13 13.46
N ILE A 199 8.40 7.09 13.99
CA ILE A 199 8.94 8.23 14.74
C ILE A 199 9.44 9.29 13.75
N SER A 200 8.87 10.51 13.82
CA SER A 200 9.42 11.66 13.11
C SER A 200 10.76 12.06 13.70
N THR A 201 11.76 12.20 12.85
CA THR A 201 13.10 12.58 13.27
C THR A 201 13.88 13.26 12.15
N VAL A 202 14.88 14.05 12.50
CA VAL A 202 15.87 14.60 11.56
C VAL A 202 17.26 14.20 12.05
N ALA A 203 18.00 13.51 11.20
CA ALA A 203 19.37 13.10 11.51
C ALA A 203 20.24 13.08 10.23
N PHE A 204 21.52 12.97 10.39
CA PHE A 204 22.42 12.70 9.25
C PHE A 204 22.37 11.22 8.86
N GLY A 205 22.76 10.91 7.62
CA GLY A 205 22.95 9.53 7.20
C GLY A 205 24.04 8.84 8.03
N ALA A 206 23.86 7.56 8.31
CA ALA A 206 24.89 6.74 8.93
C ALA A 206 25.88 6.23 7.87
N GLY A 207 27.12 5.97 8.28
CA GLY A 207 28.13 5.34 7.40
C GLY A 207 27.68 3.92 7.01
N ALA A 208 27.98 3.52 5.75
CA ALA A 208 27.62 2.20 5.24
C ALA A 208 28.27 1.08 6.05
N ALA A 209 27.49 0.20 6.65
CA ALA A 209 27.92 -1.16 6.93
C ALA A 209 27.93 -1.93 5.59
N SER A 210 28.89 -2.86 5.42
CA SER A 210 29.16 -3.66 4.22
C SER A 210 27.89 -4.15 3.52
N GLU A 211 27.87 -4.10 2.17
CA GLU A 211 26.74 -4.44 1.30
C GLU A 211 26.06 -5.76 1.67
N PRO A 212 24.78 -5.72 2.10
CA PRO A 212 23.95 -6.92 2.19
C PRO A 212 23.16 -7.11 0.88
N ASP A 213 22.77 -8.35 0.65
CA ASP A 213 21.95 -8.81 -0.46
C ASP A 213 20.72 -7.92 -0.69
N LEU A 214 20.45 -7.57 -1.96
CA LEU A 214 19.47 -6.57 -2.39
C LEU A 214 18.02 -6.88 -1.97
N ASP A 215 17.73 -8.13 -1.63
CA ASP A 215 16.39 -8.63 -1.28
C ASP A 215 16.34 -9.36 0.09
N ALA A 216 17.43 -9.38 0.86
CA ALA A 216 17.41 -10.00 2.18
C ALA A 216 16.50 -9.20 3.14
N PRO A 217 15.65 -9.88 3.93
CA PRO A 217 14.88 -9.23 4.99
C PRO A 217 15.83 -8.59 6.01
N ALA A 218 15.38 -7.51 6.66
CA ALA A 218 16.15 -6.93 7.76
C ALA A 218 16.38 -8.00 8.84
N VAL A 219 17.62 -8.19 9.26
CA VAL A 219 17.94 -9.18 10.30
C VAL A 219 17.34 -8.66 11.60
N ALA A 220 16.26 -9.29 12.06
CA ALA A 220 15.73 -9.10 13.39
C ALA A 220 16.77 -9.57 14.42
N GLY A 221 17.38 -8.65 15.15
CA GLY A 221 18.31 -9.04 16.21
C GLY A 221 19.42 -8.05 16.52
N VAL A 222 19.15 -6.75 16.50
CA VAL A 222 19.97 -5.80 17.23
C VAL A 222 19.10 -5.27 18.37
N ASP A 223 19.44 -5.65 19.59
CA ASP A 223 18.79 -5.18 20.81
C ASP A 223 18.66 -3.65 20.79
N ALA A 224 17.45 -3.15 20.58
CA ALA A 224 17.09 -1.74 20.66
C ALA A 224 17.05 -1.21 22.11
N ALA A 225 17.90 -1.76 22.97
CA ALA A 225 18.02 -1.34 24.37
C ALA A 225 19.22 -0.43 24.63
N ALA A 226 19.78 0.22 23.60
CA ALA A 226 20.76 1.30 23.80
C ALA A 226 20.03 2.65 23.70
N THR A 227 19.72 3.24 24.84
CA THR A 227 19.30 4.63 25.05
C THR A 227 20.40 5.60 24.60
N GLY A 228 20.59 5.75 23.30
CA GLY A 228 21.40 6.76 22.65
C GLY A 228 20.67 7.18 21.40
N SER A 229 20.54 8.51 21.14
CA SER A 229 20.04 9.02 19.87
C SER A 229 20.75 8.30 18.74
N PRO A 230 20.04 7.79 17.72
CA PRO A 230 20.68 7.04 16.64
C PRO A 230 21.77 7.91 16.02
N SER A 231 22.98 7.40 15.96
CA SER A 231 24.15 8.10 15.42
C SER A 231 24.08 8.36 13.90
N GLY A 232 22.87 8.24 13.31
CA GLY A 232 22.57 8.51 11.90
C GLY A 232 21.51 7.57 11.35
N ILE A 233 20.95 7.92 10.19
CA ILE A 233 19.98 7.10 9.44
C ILE A 233 20.73 6.16 8.48
N ASP A 234 20.69 4.87 8.80
CA ASP A 234 21.15 3.82 7.90
C ASP A 234 19.96 3.37 7.03
N PRO A 235 20.04 3.50 5.69
CA PRO A 235 19.03 2.97 4.80
C PRO A 235 18.70 1.50 5.06
N ASP A 236 19.70 0.71 5.44
CA ASP A 236 19.61 -0.74 5.58
C ASP A 236 18.88 -1.17 6.86
N ALA A 237 18.75 -0.27 7.83
CA ALA A 237 17.98 -0.49 9.05
C ALA A 237 16.46 -0.35 8.87
N SER A 238 15.98 0.20 7.74
CA SER A 238 14.54 0.31 7.52
C SER A 238 13.88 -1.05 7.30
N THR A 239 12.82 -1.34 8.05
CA THR A 239 12.00 -2.56 7.90
C THR A 239 10.98 -2.45 6.76
N PHE A 240 10.76 -1.26 6.22
CA PHE A 240 9.91 -1.07 5.04
C PHE A 240 10.76 -1.10 3.77
N ARG A 241 10.53 -2.09 2.92
CA ARG A 241 11.31 -2.28 1.69
C ARG A 241 11.31 -1.03 0.78
N VAL A 242 10.16 -0.39 0.57
CA VAL A 242 10.06 0.81 -0.30
C VAL A 242 10.96 1.92 0.25
N THR A 243 10.86 2.22 1.54
CA THR A 243 11.70 3.23 2.21
C THR A 243 13.17 2.90 2.07
N ARG A 244 13.55 1.66 2.38
CA ARG A 244 14.92 1.16 2.27
C ARG A 244 15.48 1.30 0.86
N GLN A 245 14.73 0.88 -0.15
CA GLN A 245 15.21 0.93 -1.54
C GLN A 245 15.33 2.36 -2.05
N ARG A 246 14.40 3.25 -1.72
CA ARG A 246 14.50 4.67 -2.10
C ARG A 246 15.66 5.36 -1.40
N LEU A 247 15.88 5.13 -0.09
CA LEU A 247 17.05 5.65 0.62
C LEU A 247 18.36 5.16 0.02
N ARG A 248 18.46 3.86 -0.32
CA ARG A 248 19.63 3.30 -1.02
C ARG A 248 19.87 3.98 -2.36
N GLY A 249 18.82 4.20 -3.15
CA GLY A 249 18.93 4.87 -4.45
C GLY A 249 19.40 6.32 -4.31
N PHE A 250 18.92 7.07 -3.33
CA PHE A 250 19.41 8.43 -3.05
C PHE A 250 20.84 8.43 -2.53
N ARG A 251 21.22 7.45 -1.68
CA ARG A 251 22.60 7.25 -1.24
C ARG A 251 23.52 6.99 -2.42
N ASP A 252 23.12 6.09 -3.32
CA ASP A 252 23.90 5.75 -4.52
C ASP A 252 24.12 7.00 -5.39
N ALA A 253 23.03 7.74 -5.71
CA ALA A 253 23.11 8.95 -6.52
C ALA A 253 24.06 9.99 -5.91
N TRP A 254 24.00 10.21 -4.59
CA TRP A 254 24.87 11.16 -3.91
C TRP A 254 26.34 10.68 -3.89
N SER A 255 26.55 9.38 -3.61
CA SER A 255 27.90 8.79 -3.58
C SER A 255 28.60 8.86 -4.95
N GLU A 256 27.85 8.71 -6.04
CA GLU A 256 28.37 8.84 -7.40
C GLU A 256 28.82 10.27 -7.79
N THR A 257 28.36 11.27 -7.07
CA THR A 257 28.89 12.64 -7.17
C THR A 257 30.17 12.86 -6.35
N GLY A 258 30.64 11.84 -5.61
CA GLY A 258 31.75 11.91 -4.66
C GLY A 258 31.32 12.36 -3.27
N GLY A 259 30.01 12.43 -3.01
CA GLY A 259 29.46 12.81 -1.71
C GLY A 259 29.43 11.65 -0.71
N GLU A 260 29.46 11.99 0.58
CA GLU A 260 29.35 11.03 1.68
C GLU A 260 27.92 11.03 2.23
N TRP A 261 27.32 9.84 2.42
CA TRP A 261 25.97 9.73 2.97
C TRP A 261 25.85 10.34 4.36
N SER A 262 26.91 10.28 5.16
CA SER A 262 27.02 10.92 6.47
C SER A 262 26.85 12.45 6.47
N ARG A 263 26.84 13.07 5.30
CA ARG A 263 26.59 14.51 5.14
C ARG A 263 25.18 14.83 4.65
N VAL A 264 24.38 13.80 4.30
CA VAL A 264 23.00 13.95 3.88
C VAL A 264 22.10 14.06 5.11
N ARG A 265 21.30 15.10 5.20
CA ARG A 265 20.27 15.18 6.24
C ARG A 265 19.06 14.37 5.80
N VAL A 266 18.59 13.48 6.65
CA VAL A 266 17.38 12.68 6.42
C VAL A 266 16.33 13.09 7.43
N ALA A 267 15.21 13.61 6.94
CA ALA A 267 14.03 13.90 7.74
C ALA A 267 13.00 12.80 7.49
N VAL A 268 12.70 12.04 8.52
CA VAL A 268 11.72 10.95 8.49
C VAL A 268 10.37 11.50 8.89
N CYS A 269 9.38 11.37 8.01
CA CYS A 269 7.99 11.69 8.29
C CYS A 269 7.28 10.49 8.91
N SER A 270 6.42 10.71 9.89
CA SER A 270 5.57 9.66 10.48
C SER A 270 4.46 9.24 9.53
N THR A 271 4.04 10.15 8.65
CA THR A 271 2.97 9.96 7.67
C THR A 271 3.34 10.56 6.31
N ASN A 272 2.68 10.12 5.25
CA ASN A 272 2.76 10.75 3.93
C ASN A 272 1.88 12.01 3.90
N SER A 273 2.34 13.08 4.54
CA SER A 273 1.57 14.30 4.73
C SER A 273 2.36 15.55 4.36
N ALA A 274 1.80 16.36 3.45
CA ALA A 274 2.40 17.65 3.09
C ALA A 274 2.53 18.61 4.29
N ARG A 275 1.64 18.51 5.30
CA ARG A 275 1.71 19.34 6.50
C ARG A 275 2.91 18.98 7.38
N GLU A 276 3.14 17.70 7.59
CA GLU A 276 4.30 17.22 8.36
C GLU A 276 5.60 17.52 7.62
N ALA A 277 5.62 17.26 6.32
CA ALA A 277 6.75 17.56 5.45
C ALA A 277 7.09 19.06 5.44
N GLU A 278 6.10 19.95 5.47
CA GLU A 278 6.33 21.40 5.55
C GLU A 278 7.08 21.80 6.84
N ALA A 279 6.71 21.20 7.98
CA ALA A 279 7.39 21.45 9.24
C ALA A 279 8.85 20.97 9.22
N LEU A 280 9.08 19.73 8.80
CA LEU A 280 10.42 19.14 8.70
C LEU A 280 11.28 19.82 7.62
N ALA A 281 10.71 20.17 6.47
CA ALA A 281 11.41 20.94 5.45
C ALA A 281 11.81 22.34 5.95
N THR A 282 10.98 22.99 6.76
CA THR A 282 11.34 24.26 7.39
C THR A 282 12.60 24.09 8.25
N GLU A 283 12.71 23.01 9.03
CA GLU A 283 13.91 22.71 9.80
C GLU A 283 15.13 22.45 8.90
N LEU A 284 14.95 21.72 7.79
CA LEU A 284 16.03 21.46 6.82
C LEU A 284 16.52 22.71 6.09
N LEU A 285 15.63 23.68 5.85
CA LEU A 285 15.88 24.90 5.07
C LEU A 285 16.35 26.09 5.90
N THR A 286 16.39 25.95 7.24
CA THR A 286 16.77 27.04 8.14
C THR A 286 18.08 26.73 8.89
N GLY A 287 18.71 27.77 9.42
CA GLY A 287 19.93 27.66 10.21
C GLY A 287 21.22 27.57 9.36
N PRO A 288 22.38 27.38 10.03
CA PRO A 288 23.70 27.43 9.41
C PRO A 288 23.94 26.23 8.43
N ASP A 289 23.26 25.11 8.67
CA ASP A 289 23.36 23.89 7.86
C ASP A 289 22.15 23.73 6.93
N SER A 290 21.53 24.84 6.51
CA SER A 290 20.38 24.81 5.61
C SER A 290 20.71 24.06 4.31
N CYS A 291 19.80 23.18 3.89
CA CYS A 291 19.97 22.34 2.72
C CYS A 291 19.68 23.12 1.43
N ASP A 292 20.37 22.76 0.35
CA ASP A 292 20.20 23.38 -0.98
C ASP A 292 19.63 22.40 -2.01
N ALA A 293 19.33 21.16 -1.60
CA ALA A 293 18.66 20.15 -2.42
C ALA A 293 17.86 19.20 -1.52
N ILE A 294 16.61 18.94 -1.85
CA ILE A 294 15.72 18.02 -1.11
C ILE A 294 15.07 17.03 -2.05
N ALA A 295 15.41 15.74 -1.89
CA ALA A 295 14.73 14.63 -2.52
C ALA A 295 13.58 14.14 -1.62
N ALA A 296 12.35 14.22 -2.07
CA ALA A 296 11.19 13.74 -1.32
C ALA A 296 10.70 12.40 -1.87
N MET A 297 10.31 11.48 -0.99
CA MET A 297 9.83 10.15 -1.36
C MET A 297 8.41 10.12 -1.92
N SER A 298 7.70 11.25 -1.94
CA SER A 298 6.42 11.42 -2.62
C SER A 298 6.21 12.86 -3.02
N ASP A 299 5.26 13.12 -3.92
CA ASP A 299 4.85 14.46 -4.28
C ASP A 299 4.18 15.19 -3.09
N GLU A 300 3.46 14.47 -2.22
CA GLU A 300 2.89 15.06 -1.00
C GLU A 300 3.98 15.66 -0.11
N LEU A 301 5.08 14.92 0.10
CA LEU A 301 6.22 15.43 0.86
C LEU A 301 6.93 16.58 0.14
N ALA A 302 7.07 16.47 -1.19
CA ALA A 302 7.65 17.53 -2.02
C ALA A 302 6.81 18.83 -1.99
N LEU A 303 5.48 18.72 -2.08
CA LEU A 303 4.57 19.87 -2.01
C LEU A 303 4.66 20.56 -0.63
N GLY A 304 4.83 19.80 0.46
CA GLY A 304 5.15 20.34 1.76
C GLY A 304 6.45 21.16 1.75
N THR A 305 7.49 20.60 1.11
CA THR A 305 8.79 21.28 0.94
C THR A 305 8.66 22.57 0.13
N LEU A 306 7.92 22.57 -0.97
CA LEU A 306 7.68 23.77 -1.77
C LEU A 306 6.94 24.86 -0.98
N ARG A 307 6.01 24.49 -0.10
CA ARG A 307 5.33 25.43 0.80
C ARG A 307 6.30 26.02 1.82
N ALA A 308 7.17 25.20 2.41
CA ALA A 308 8.22 25.67 3.33
C ALA A 308 9.17 26.66 2.63
N ALA A 309 9.67 26.32 1.43
CA ALA A 309 10.52 27.21 0.65
C ALA A 309 9.85 28.54 0.35
N ALA A 310 8.59 28.52 -0.12
CA ALA A 310 7.82 29.72 -0.40
C ALA A 310 7.62 30.60 0.84
N ARG A 311 7.33 30.03 2.01
CA ARG A 311 7.19 30.76 3.28
C ARG A 311 8.50 31.41 3.73
N LEU A 312 9.63 30.77 3.43
CA LEU A 312 10.97 31.27 3.76
C LEU A 312 11.50 32.25 2.71
N GLY A 313 10.76 32.48 1.60
CA GLY A 313 11.17 33.34 0.50
C GLY A 313 12.31 32.75 -0.34
N LEU A 314 12.51 31.42 -0.30
CA LEU A 314 13.51 30.72 -1.07
C LEU A 314 13.01 30.42 -2.48
N ALA A 315 13.86 30.68 -3.47
CA ALA A 315 13.55 30.34 -4.87
C ALA A 315 13.82 28.86 -5.15
N VAL A 316 12.84 28.20 -5.77
CA VAL A 316 13.00 26.86 -6.32
C VAL A 316 13.06 26.98 -7.84
N PRO A 317 14.12 26.52 -8.50
CA PRO A 317 15.28 25.76 -8.00
C PRO A 317 16.49 26.61 -7.60
N GLY A 318 16.38 27.94 -7.57
CA GLY A 318 17.51 28.87 -7.40
C GLY A 318 18.29 28.63 -6.09
N ASP A 319 17.60 28.69 -4.97
CA ASP A 319 18.17 28.49 -3.63
C ASP A 319 18.13 27.02 -3.19
N VAL A 320 17.08 26.29 -3.56
CA VAL A 320 16.89 24.87 -3.26
C VAL A 320 16.26 24.11 -4.43
N THR A 321 16.83 22.97 -4.79
CA THR A 321 16.21 22.03 -5.72
C THR A 321 15.30 21.06 -4.97
N VAL A 322 14.16 20.69 -5.57
CA VAL A 322 13.18 19.78 -4.96
C VAL A 322 12.72 18.76 -5.97
N SER A 323 12.71 17.48 -5.59
CA SER A 323 12.04 16.43 -6.37
C SER A 323 11.00 15.68 -5.55
N GLY A 324 10.00 15.13 -6.23
CA GLY A 324 8.95 14.31 -5.66
C GLY A 324 8.93 12.90 -6.25
N TRP A 325 7.78 12.23 -6.09
CA TRP A 325 7.51 10.89 -6.56
C TRP A 325 6.00 10.69 -6.71
N ASP A 326 5.54 9.99 -7.75
CA ASP A 326 4.19 9.56 -8.11
C ASP A 326 3.55 10.30 -9.29
N ASP A 327 4.05 11.46 -9.69
CA ASP A 327 3.47 12.34 -10.70
C ASP A 327 1.96 12.57 -10.47
N THR A 328 1.65 13.08 -9.29
CA THR A 328 0.29 13.43 -8.91
C THR A 328 -0.24 14.59 -9.71
N ASP A 329 -1.57 14.79 -9.71
CA ASP A 329 -2.21 15.90 -10.44
C ASP A 329 -1.70 17.28 -9.97
N ALA A 330 -1.12 17.36 -8.76
CA ALA A 330 -0.53 18.59 -8.23
C ALA A 330 0.93 18.81 -8.66
N ALA A 331 1.64 17.78 -9.13
CA ALA A 331 3.04 17.87 -9.50
C ALA A 331 3.26 18.79 -10.74
N SER A 332 2.41 18.66 -11.76
CA SER A 332 2.52 19.46 -12.99
C SER A 332 2.30 20.97 -12.75
N PRO A 333 1.22 21.43 -12.08
CA PRO A 333 1.07 22.85 -11.75
C PRO A 333 2.16 23.40 -10.84
N ALA A 334 2.77 22.56 -10.00
CA ALA A 334 3.88 22.92 -9.13
C ALA A 334 5.25 22.90 -9.83
N GLU A 335 5.30 22.60 -11.15
CA GLU A 335 6.54 22.44 -11.90
C GLU A 335 7.52 21.46 -11.21
N LEU A 336 6.99 20.43 -10.55
CA LEU A 336 7.75 19.50 -9.72
C LEU A 336 8.35 18.37 -10.55
N THR A 337 9.67 18.21 -10.52
CA THR A 337 10.38 17.04 -11.02
C THR A 337 10.00 15.84 -10.16
N THR A 338 9.58 14.75 -10.78
CA THR A 338 9.01 13.60 -10.08
C THR A 338 9.25 12.29 -10.82
N VAL A 339 9.09 11.17 -10.12
CA VAL A 339 9.05 9.83 -10.72
C VAL A 339 7.59 9.45 -10.98
N ALA A 340 7.22 9.34 -12.24
CA ALA A 340 5.88 8.89 -12.62
C ALA A 340 5.76 7.37 -12.49
N GLN A 341 4.71 6.92 -11.81
CA GLN A 341 4.28 5.52 -11.72
C GLN A 341 2.76 5.44 -11.63
N SER A 342 2.15 4.37 -12.15
CA SER A 342 0.70 4.20 -12.06
C SER A 342 0.32 3.25 -10.92
N LEU A 343 0.02 3.79 -9.75
CA LEU A 343 -0.48 2.99 -8.62
C LEU A 343 -1.81 2.30 -8.94
N ARG A 344 -2.63 2.92 -9.77
CA ARG A 344 -3.88 2.30 -10.24
C ARG A 344 -3.61 1.03 -11.04
N ASP A 345 -2.66 1.07 -12.00
CA ASP A 345 -2.32 -0.10 -12.81
C ASP A 345 -1.65 -1.18 -11.98
N GLN A 346 -0.83 -0.78 -10.99
CA GLN A 346 -0.22 -1.69 -10.02
C GLN A 346 -1.29 -2.40 -9.19
N GLY A 347 -2.28 -1.67 -8.67
CA GLY A 347 -3.42 -2.25 -7.94
C GLY A 347 -4.24 -3.22 -8.79
N ALA A 348 -4.55 -2.82 -10.03
CA ALA A 348 -5.25 -3.69 -10.98
C ALA A 348 -4.45 -4.96 -11.31
N ARG A 349 -3.12 -4.84 -11.45
CA ARG A 349 -2.23 -5.97 -11.68
C ARG A 349 -2.22 -6.91 -10.47
N CYS A 350 -2.07 -6.39 -9.25
CA CYS A 350 -2.13 -7.18 -8.04
C CYS A 350 -3.45 -7.95 -7.94
N ALA A 351 -4.58 -7.28 -8.17
CA ALA A 351 -5.89 -7.93 -8.12
C ALA A 351 -6.02 -9.06 -9.14
N ARG A 352 -5.63 -8.83 -10.40
CA ARG A 352 -5.64 -9.91 -11.41
C ARG A 352 -4.80 -11.11 -11.00
N THR A 353 -3.58 -10.88 -10.50
CA THR A 353 -2.70 -11.95 -10.04
C THR A 353 -3.30 -12.71 -8.85
N ALA A 354 -3.88 -12.01 -7.86
CA ALA A 354 -4.56 -12.63 -6.73
C ALA A 354 -5.84 -13.42 -7.13
N LEU A 355 -6.42 -13.11 -8.30
CA LEU A 355 -7.54 -13.86 -8.86
C LEU A 355 -7.11 -15.06 -9.73
N GLY A 356 -5.82 -15.39 -9.75
CA GLY A 356 -5.27 -16.55 -10.45
C GLY A 356 -4.90 -16.29 -11.91
N HIS A 357 -4.89 -15.02 -12.37
CA HIS A 357 -4.27 -14.71 -13.64
C HIS A 357 -2.75 -14.86 -13.53
N PRO A 358 -2.06 -15.45 -14.51
CA PRO A 358 -0.62 -15.64 -14.43
C PRO A 358 0.08 -14.30 -14.22
N ALA A 359 0.96 -14.27 -13.21
CA ALA A 359 1.83 -13.12 -13.04
C ALA A 359 2.74 -13.02 -14.28
N PRO A 360 2.96 -11.82 -14.82
CA PRO A 360 3.95 -11.64 -15.85
C PRO A 360 5.34 -12.08 -15.34
N THR A 361 6.16 -12.61 -16.24
CA THR A 361 7.51 -13.10 -15.92
C THR A 361 8.56 -12.27 -16.66
N GLY A 362 9.80 -12.27 -16.17
CA GLY A 362 10.90 -11.54 -16.78
C GLY A 362 10.71 -10.01 -16.71
N ARG A 363 11.09 -9.29 -17.77
CA ARG A 363 10.95 -7.82 -17.85
C ARG A 363 9.51 -7.32 -17.74
N ASP A 364 8.54 -8.14 -18.14
CA ASP A 364 7.11 -7.82 -18.00
C ASP A 364 6.64 -7.90 -16.53
N ALA A 365 7.45 -8.47 -15.63
CA ALA A 365 7.16 -8.47 -14.19
C ALA A 365 7.41 -7.10 -13.55
N GLU A 366 8.32 -6.31 -14.08
CA GLU A 366 8.61 -4.97 -13.58
C GLU A 366 7.50 -3.99 -13.96
N ILE A 367 7.19 -3.10 -13.04
CA ILE A 367 6.29 -1.98 -13.31
C ILE A 367 7.12 -0.84 -13.93
N ALA A 368 6.65 -0.33 -15.06
CA ALA A 368 7.29 0.82 -15.70
C ALA A 368 7.20 2.07 -14.81
N TRP A 369 8.28 2.81 -14.76
CA TRP A 369 8.35 4.13 -14.16
C TRP A 369 9.12 5.07 -15.10
N HIS A 370 8.92 6.37 -14.95
CA HIS A 370 9.58 7.39 -15.76
C HIS A 370 9.98 8.58 -14.91
N LEU A 371 11.16 9.14 -15.14
CA LEU A 371 11.51 10.45 -14.61
C LEU A 371 10.80 11.52 -15.45
N ILE A 372 10.08 12.41 -14.77
CA ILE A 372 9.46 13.60 -15.37
C ILE A 372 10.22 14.82 -14.85
N SER A 373 11.15 15.31 -15.64
CA SER A 373 11.94 16.50 -15.31
C SER A 373 11.14 17.78 -15.52
N ARG A 374 11.13 18.65 -14.50
CA ARG A 374 10.44 19.96 -14.51
C ARG A 374 11.33 21.03 -13.89
N ALA A 375 10.78 22.24 -13.74
CA ALA A 375 11.56 23.40 -13.31
C ALA A 375 12.14 23.31 -11.89
N SER A 376 11.57 22.47 -10.98
CA SER A 376 12.00 22.42 -9.59
C SER A 376 13.44 21.89 -9.33
N THR A 377 14.08 21.32 -10.34
CA THR A 377 15.47 20.84 -10.28
C THR A 377 16.41 21.54 -11.24
N HIS A 378 15.90 22.20 -12.27
CA HIS A 378 16.72 22.83 -13.32
C HIS A 378 17.26 24.19 -12.88
N ARG A 379 18.42 24.22 -12.19
CA ARG A 379 19.17 25.45 -11.97
C ARG A 379 19.64 26.01 -13.31
N ARG A 380 19.26 27.26 -13.62
CA ARG A 380 19.71 27.99 -14.83
C ARG A 380 21.14 28.47 -14.69
#